data_da6df5d4aba09722b9620bc888f0f094
#
_entry.id   da6df5d4aba09722b9620bc888f0f094
#
_cell.length_a   1.000
_cell.length_b   1.000
_cell.length_c   1.000
_cell.angle_alpha   90.00
_cell.angle_beta   90.00
_cell.angle_gamma   90.00
#
_symmetry.space_group_name_H-M   'P 1'
#
loop_
_entity.id
_entity.type
_entity.pdbx_description
1 polymer ?
#
loop_
_entity_poly.entity_id
_entity_poly.type
_entity_poly.pdbx_seq_one_letter_code
_entity_poly.pdbx_strand_id
1 'polypeptide(L)'
;MGKALDGVRILDFTHVQSGPTCTQLLAWFGADVIKVERAGAGDITREQLRDVPDADSLYFTMLNHNKRSVTIDAKNPEGKQVLEALIQKCDVLVENFAPGALDRMGFTWERVQELNPRMIVASVKGFGPGPYEDCKVYENVAQCAGGAASTTGFDDGPPIVTGAQIGDSGTGLHLALGIVTALYQRTQTGRGQKVLAAMQDGVLNLCRVKLRDQQRLDRTGVMKEYPQYPNGTFGEAVPRAGNASGGGQPGWILKCKGWETDPNAYIYFIAQAPVWAKICNVIGKEEWTTDPDYATPAARLPRLKGIFAEIERWTMTRTKFEAMQILNEYDIPCGPILSMKELAEEPSLRKTGTIVEVDHPVRGKYLTVGNPIKLSDSQTEVKRSPLLGEHTDEVMAELGYSPEQIGALRAAGAI
;
A
#
# COMPACT_ATOMS: atom_id res chain seq x y z
N MET A 1 -8.17 -0.61 28.20
CA MET A 1 -7.25 0.47 27.81
C MET A 1 -7.75 1.04 26.48
N GLY A 2 -7.55 2.34 26.24
CA GLY A 2 -7.91 2.97 24.97
C GLY A 2 -7.05 2.47 23.82
N LYS A 3 -7.40 2.85 22.58
CA LYS A 3 -6.59 2.57 21.40
C LYS A 3 -5.41 3.54 21.31
N ALA A 4 -4.39 3.19 20.50
CA ALA A 4 -3.14 3.95 20.43
C ALA A 4 -3.30 5.42 20.00
N LEU A 5 -4.30 5.74 19.19
CA LEU A 5 -4.60 7.09 18.71
C LEU A 5 -5.94 7.64 19.26
N ASP A 6 -6.45 7.08 20.36
CA ASP A 6 -7.64 7.65 21.02
C ASP A 6 -7.39 9.13 21.36
N GLY A 7 -8.38 9.98 21.05
CA GLY A 7 -8.30 11.42 21.24
C GLY A 7 -7.65 12.19 20.09
N VAL A 8 -7.11 11.52 19.08
CA VAL A 8 -6.65 12.18 17.84
C VAL A 8 -7.82 12.29 16.87
N ARG A 9 -8.12 13.50 16.41
CA ARG A 9 -9.18 13.78 15.44
C ARG A 9 -8.59 14.22 14.10
N ILE A 10 -9.02 13.55 13.02
CA ILE A 10 -8.49 13.76 11.66
C ILE A 10 -9.60 14.27 10.75
N LEU A 11 -9.39 15.43 10.13
CA LEU A 11 -10.21 15.97 9.06
C LEU A 11 -9.70 15.42 7.73
N ASP A 12 -10.48 14.53 7.13
CA ASP A 12 -10.10 13.74 5.96
C ASP A 12 -10.76 14.29 4.68
N PHE A 13 -10.01 15.06 3.90
CA PHE A 13 -10.41 15.55 2.57
C PHE A 13 -9.98 14.60 1.44
N THR A 14 -9.45 13.45 1.76
CA THR A 14 -8.88 12.57 0.75
C THR A 14 -9.96 11.82 -0.05
N HIS A 15 -9.60 11.44 -1.26
CA HIS A 15 -10.45 10.65 -2.15
C HIS A 15 -9.63 9.62 -2.93
N VAL A 16 -10.29 8.70 -3.57
CA VAL A 16 -9.73 7.57 -4.34
C VAL A 16 -8.96 6.62 -3.42
N GLN A 17 -7.61 6.61 -3.41
CA GLN A 17 -6.89 5.53 -2.75
C GLN A 17 -5.74 5.98 -1.85
N SER A 18 -4.78 6.78 -2.31
CA SER A 18 -3.55 7.05 -1.55
C SER A 18 -3.81 7.69 -0.18
N GLY A 19 -4.58 8.78 -0.16
CA GLY A 19 -4.99 9.44 1.07
C GLY A 19 -5.93 8.61 1.93
N PRO A 20 -7.01 8.00 1.37
CA PRO A 20 -7.88 7.11 2.12
C PRO A 20 -7.17 5.93 2.78
N THR A 21 -6.14 5.35 2.15
CA THR A 21 -5.29 4.32 2.77
C THR A 21 -4.60 4.86 4.04
N CYS A 22 -4.04 6.08 3.97
CA CYS A 22 -3.41 6.72 5.12
C CYS A 22 -4.40 6.89 6.27
N THR A 23 -5.54 7.54 6.01
CA THR A 23 -6.51 7.90 7.05
C THR A 23 -7.24 6.67 7.60
N GLN A 24 -7.47 5.61 6.79
CA GLN A 24 -8.01 4.34 7.27
C GLN A 24 -7.06 3.64 8.26
N LEU A 25 -5.75 3.60 7.97
CA LEU A 25 -4.78 3.03 8.90
C LEU A 25 -4.82 3.72 10.26
N LEU A 26 -4.90 5.06 10.27
CA LEU A 26 -4.99 5.84 11.50
C LEU A 26 -6.32 5.59 12.23
N ALA A 27 -7.43 5.43 11.48
CA ALA A 27 -8.73 5.06 12.04
C ALA A 27 -8.70 3.68 12.71
N TRP A 28 -8.00 2.70 12.13
CA TRP A 28 -7.83 1.40 12.77
C TRP A 28 -7.07 1.47 14.11
N PHE A 29 -6.15 2.42 14.24
CA PHE A 29 -5.46 2.67 15.51
C PHE A 29 -6.25 3.53 16.50
N GLY A 30 -7.48 3.95 16.18
CA GLY A 30 -8.40 4.64 17.09
C GLY A 30 -8.55 6.12 16.84
N ALA A 31 -7.91 6.71 15.84
CA ALA A 31 -8.17 8.09 15.47
C ALA A 31 -9.64 8.27 15.02
N ASP A 32 -10.26 9.36 15.47
CA ASP A 32 -11.57 9.80 14.99
C ASP A 32 -11.43 10.48 13.64
N VAL A 33 -11.71 9.75 12.56
CA VAL A 33 -11.53 10.23 11.17
C VAL A 33 -12.85 10.71 10.61
N ILE A 34 -12.95 12.01 10.37
CA ILE A 34 -14.11 12.68 9.77
C ILE A 34 -13.81 12.90 8.28
N LYS A 35 -14.38 12.05 7.42
CA LYS A 35 -14.27 12.16 5.97
C LYS A 35 -15.27 13.20 5.46
N VAL A 36 -14.75 14.28 4.89
CA VAL A 36 -15.53 15.33 4.26
C VAL A 36 -15.80 14.96 2.81
N GLU A 37 -17.05 14.89 2.45
CA GLU A 37 -17.51 14.51 1.13
C GLU A 37 -18.44 15.56 0.52
N ARG A 38 -18.52 15.57 -0.79
CA ARG A 38 -19.48 16.41 -1.51
C ARG A 38 -20.89 15.86 -1.36
N ALA A 39 -21.85 16.70 -1.03
CA ALA A 39 -23.25 16.31 -0.97
C ALA A 39 -23.74 15.71 -2.32
N GLY A 40 -24.51 14.64 -2.24
CA GLY A 40 -25.13 13.95 -3.38
C GLY A 40 -24.20 13.09 -4.23
N ALA A 41 -22.87 13.29 -4.19
CA ALA A 41 -21.92 12.54 -5.00
C ALA A 41 -20.90 11.73 -4.17
N GLY A 42 -20.39 12.32 -3.09
CA GLY A 42 -19.35 11.71 -2.28
C GLY A 42 -18.00 11.53 -2.99
N ASP A 43 -17.22 10.60 -2.48
CA ASP A 43 -16.01 10.10 -3.13
C ASP A 43 -16.40 9.32 -4.38
N ILE A 44 -15.70 9.54 -5.50
CA ILE A 44 -15.99 8.88 -6.78
C ILE A 44 -15.91 7.35 -6.66
N THR A 45 -15.11 6.82 -5.72
CA THR A 45 -14.99 5.38 -5.49
C THR A 45 -16.25 4.74 -4.93
N ARG A 46 -17.24 5.51 -4.45
CA ARG A 46 -18.55 4.97 -4.06
C ARG A 46 -19.29 4.34 -5.26
N GLU A 47 -19.08 4.88 -6.45
CA GLU A 47 -19.71 4.41 -7.70
C GLU A 47 -18.76 3.59 -8.58
N GLN A 48 -17.47 3.86 -8.49
CA GLN A 48 -16.47 3.24 -9.35
C GLN A 48 -16.37 1.74 -9.08
N LEU A 49 -16.47 0.91 -10.14
CA LEU A 49 -16.44 -0.56 -10.06
C LEU A 49 -17.58 -1.15 -9.19
N ARG A 50 -18.74 -0.51 -9.18
CA ARG A 50 -19.91 -0.97 -8.43
C ARG A 50 -20.36 -2.33 -8.95
N ASP A 51 -20.52 -3.29 -8.05
CA ASP A 51 -20.93 -4.66 -8.30
C ASP A 51 -22.35 -4.96 -7.78
N VAL A 52 -22.82 -4.21 -6.78
CA VAL A 52 -24.18 -4.30 -6.23
C VAL A 52 -24.91 -2.99 -6.52
N PRO A 53 -26.07 -3.03 -7.19
CA PRO A 53 -26.88 -1.83 -7.45
C PRO A 53 -27.18 -1.07 -6.14
N ASP A 54 -27.17 0.24 -6.20
CA ASP A 54 -27.52 1.17 -5.11
C ASP A 54 -26.69 1.04 -3.83
N ALA A 55 -25.65 0.21 -3.83
CA ALA A 55 -24.69 0.10 -2.73
C ALA A 55 -23.35 0.76 -3.08
N ASP A 56 -22.64 1.24 -2.06
CA ASP A 56 -21.26 1.68 -2.23
C ASP A 56 -20.39 0.54 -2.77
N SER A 57 -19.49 0.83 -3.69
CA SER A 57 -18.63 -0.17 -4.28
C SER A 57 -17.64 -0.75 -3.25
N LEU A 58 -17.12 -1.95 -3.51
CA LEU A 58 -16.03 -2.53 -2.70
C LEU A 58 -14.80 -1.64 -2.68
N TYR A 59 -14.56 -0.89 -3.74
CA TYR A 59 -13.43 0.04 -3.81
C TYR A 59 -13.52 1.13 -2.75
N PHE A 60 -14.71 1.69 -2.52
CA PHE A 60 -14.93 2.64 -1.43
C PHE A 60 -14.87 1.96 -0.06
N THR A 61 -15.63 0.87 0.10
CA THR A 61 -15.78 0.24 1.41
C THR A 61 -14.46 -0.26 1.97
N MET A 62 -13.57 -0.82 1.12
CA MET A 62 -12.29 -1.36 1.53
C MET A 62 -11.26 -0.30 1.96
N LEU A 63 -11.47 0.98 1.63
CA LEU A 63 -10.55 2.08 1.91
C LEU A 63 -11.05 3.07 2.96
N ASN A 64 -12.28 2.87 3.47
CA ASN A 64 -12.92 3.84 4.35
C ASN A 64 -13.54 3.21 5.61
N HIS A 65 -13.04 2.06 6.03
CA HIS A 65 -13.44 1.44 7.29
C HIS A 65 -13.15 2.36 8.48
N ASN A 66 -13.99 2.28 9.51
CA ASN A 66 -13.82 2.97 10.77
C ASN A 66 -13.88 4.51 10.68
N LYS A 67 -14.27 5.08 9.54
CA LYS A 67 -14.43 6.53 9.38
C LYS A 67 -15.87 6.98 9.64
N ARG A 68 -16.04 8.26 9.90
CA ARG A 68 -17.32 8.98 9.87
C ARG A 68 -17.41 9.79 8.60
N SER A 69 -18.54 9.76 7.89
CA SER A 69 -18.78 10.58 6.68
C SER A 69 -19.63 11.78 7.01
N VAL A 70 -19.21 12.95 6.56
CA VAL A 70 -19.97 14.20 6.62
C VAL A 70 -20.03 14.81 5.22
N THR A 71 -21.18 15.34 4.85
CA THR A 71 -21.34 16.11 3.61
C THR A 71 -21.22 17.59 3.90
N ILE A 72 -20.29 18.28 3.19
CA ILE A 72 -20.10 19.73 3.33
C ILE A 72 -19.73 20.30 1.94
N ASP A 73 -20.44 21.35 1.52
CA ASP A 73 -20.05 22.10 0.33
C ASP A 73 -19.05 23.22 0.67
N ALA A 74 -17.77 22.98 0.40
CA ALA A 74 -16.70 23.95 0.61
C ALA A 74 -16.81 25.24 -0.25
N LYS A 75 -17.69 25.28 -1.26
CA LYS A 75 -17.96 26.48 -2.07
C LYS A 75 -19.04 27.36 -1.46
N ASN A 76 -19.88 26.77 -0.61
CA ASN A 76 -20.90 27.50 0.14
C ASN A 76 -20.23 28.27 1.29
N PRO A 77 -20.51 29.58 1.48
CA PRO A 77 -19.91 30.35 2.57
C PRO A 77 -20.16 29.77 3.96
N GLU A 78 -21.36 29.23 4.23
CA GLU A 78 -21.70 28.60 5.51
C GLU A 78 -20.98 27.24 5.66
N GLY A 79 -20.88 26.46 4.57
CA GLY A 79 -20.09 25.23 4.53
C GLY A 79 -18.62 25.48 4.83
N LYS A 80 -18.07 26.60 4.34
CA LYS A 80 -16.69 27.01 4.66
C LYS A 80 -16.53 27.36 6.14
N GLN A 81 -17.50 28.02 6.76
CA GLN A 81 -17.48 28.29 8.21
C GLN A 81 -17.50 26.99 9.03
N VAL A 82 -18.30 26.00 8.61
CA VAL A 82 -18.30 24.68 9.23
C VAL A 82 -16.93 24.01 9.13
N LEU A 83 -16.26 24.08 7.97
CA LEU A 83 -14.91 23.56 7.78
C LEU A 83 -13.89 24.29 8.66
N GLU A 84 -13.97 25.59 8.83
CA GLU A 84 -13.12 26.36 9.75
C GLU A 84 -13.33 25.92 11.21
N ALA A 85 -14.58 25.67 11.63
CA ALA A 85 -14.88 25.13 12.95
C ALA A 85 -14.29 23.71 13.15
N LEU A 86 -14.34 22.86 12.13
CA LEU A 86 -13.68 21.54 12.17
C LEU A 86 -12.16 21.66 12.28
N ILE A 87 -11.52 22.55 11.51
CA ILE A 87 -10.09 22.82 11.60
C ILE A 87 -9.67 23.20 13.02
N GLN A 88 -10.47 24.01 13.71
CA GLN A 88 -10.19 24.40 15.11
C GLN A 88 -10.28 23.23 16.11
N LYS A 89 -11.02 22.17 15.79
CA LYS A 89 -11.29 21.02 16.66
C LYS A 89 -10.53 19.75 16.30
N CYS A 90 -9.89 19.72 15.14
CA CYS A 90 -9.13 18.56 14.67
C CYS A 90 -7.63 18.74 14.92
N ASP A 91 -6.90 17.63 14.91
CA ASP A 91 -5.46 17.56 15.10
C ASP A 91 -4.70 17.51 13.78
N VAL A 92 -5.28 16.87 12.78
CA VAL A 92 -4.67 16.62 11.47
C VAL A 92 -5.70 16.93 10.39
N LEU A 93 -5.26 17.60 9.33
CA LEU A 93 -5.96 17.74 8.06
C LEU A 93 -5.20 16.93 7.02
N VAL A 94 -5.88 16.00 6.35
CA VAL A 94 -5.27 15.16 5.30
C VAL A 94 -5.94 15.43 3.96
N GLU A 95 -5.15 15.67 2.91
CA GLU A 95 -5.67 15.90 1.57
C GLU A 95 -4.77 15.24 0.49
N ASN A 96 -5.36 14.94 -0.67
CA ASN A 96 -4.64 14.46 -1.85
C ASN A 96 -5.15 15.14 -3.15
N PHE A 97 -5.49 16.41 -3.03
CA PHE A 97 -5.92 17.25 -4.16
C PHE A 97 -4.76 17.61 -5.08
N ALA A 98 -5.09 18.10 -6.26
CA ALA A 98 -4.13 18.75 -7.14
C ALA A 98 -3.42 19.94 -6.43
N PRO A 99 -2.17 20.23 -6.77
CA PRO A 99 -1.43 21.35 -6.16
C PRO A 99 -2.22 22.64 -6.10
N GLY A 100 -2.15 23.34 -4.97
CA GLY A 100 -2.86 24.61 -4.74
C GLY A 100 -4.39 24.51 -4.59
N ALA A 101 -4.99 23.33 -4.64
CA ALA A 101 -6.45 23.22 -4.54
C ALA A 101 -6.96 23.60 -3.14
N LEU A 102 -6.28 23.19 -2.08
CA LEU A 102 -6.63 23.55 -0.71
C LEU A 102 -6.53 25.08 -0.50
N ASP A 103 -5.50 25.72 -1.08
CA ASP A 103 -5.33 27.18 -1.02
C ASP A 103 -6.48 27.89 -1.75
N ARG A 104 -6.88 27.40 -2.93
CA ARG A 104 -8.04 27.94 -3.68
C ARG A 104 -9.37 27.79 -2.94
N MET A 105 -9.49 26.80 -2.04
CA MET A 105 -10.63 26.67 -1.14
C MET A 105 -10.57 27.70 0.02
N GLY A 106 -9.45 28.42 0.15
CA GLY A 106 -9.20 29.43 1.18
C GLY A 106 -8.55 28.88 2.45
N PHE A 107 -8.04 27.65 2.41
CA PHE A 107 -7.34 27.01 3.52
C PHE A 107 -5.83 26.98 3.24
N THR A 108 -5.23 28.18 3.05
CA THR A 108 -3.77 28.30 2.96
C THR A 108 -3.13 27.89 4.29
N TRP A 109 -1.84 27.58 4.26
CA TRP A 109 -1.11 27.22 5.47
C TRP A 109 -1.26 28.31 6.56
N GLU A 110 -1.13 29.57 6.17
CA GLU A 110 -1.25 30.71 7.08
C GLU A 110 -2.63 30.73 7.71
N ARG A 111 -3.70 30.56 6.91
CA ARG A 111 -5.08 30.54 7.41
C ARG A 111 -5.31 29.35 8.36
N VAL A 112 -4.81 28.19 8.03
CA VAL A 112 -4.92 27.01 8.92
C VAL A 112 -4.19 27.26 10.25
N GLN A 113 -3.00 27.87 10.22
CA GLN A 113 -2.25 28.20 11.44
C GLN A 113 -2.91 29.29 12.28
N GLU A 114 -3.60 30.26 11.67
CA GLU A 114 -4.43 31.23 12.40
C GLU A 114 -5.58 30.55 13.14
N LEU A 115 -6.24 29.60 12.48
CA LEU A 115 -7.37 28.85 13.06
C LEU A 115 -6.92 27.87 14.14
N ASN A 116 -5.81 27.18 13.90
CA ASN A 116 -5.28 26.16 14.80
C ASN A 116 -3.75 26.00 14.63
N PRO A 117 -2.94 26.66 15.49
CA PRO A 117 -1.48 26.55 15.41
C PRO A 117 -0.91 25.15 15.67
N ARG A 118 -1.75 24.24 16.16
CA ARG A 118 -1.38 22.85 16.46
C ARG A 118 -1.74 21.90 15.31
N MET A 119 -2.44 22.38 14.27
CA MET A 119 -2.87 21.57 13.13
C MET A 119 -1.69 21.03 12.34
N ILE A 120 -1.69 19.74 12.09
CA ILE A 120 -0.80 19.08 11.15
C ILE A 120 -1.52 19.02 9.81
N VAL A 121 -0.93 19.58 8.74
CA VAL A 121 -1.47 19.49 7.39
C VAL A 121 -0.67 18.47 6.61
N ALA A 122 -1.29 17.35 6.29
CA ALA A 122 -0.67 16.21 5.62
C ALA A 122 -1.19 16.06 4.19
N SER A 123 -0.29 16.04 3.22
CA SER A 123 -0.61 16.06 1.79
C SER A 123 0.03 14.89 1.05
N VAL A 124 -0.73 14.22 0.18
CA VAL A 124 -0.20 13.37 -0.88
C VAL A 124 -0.14 14.17 -2.18
N LYS A 125 1.00 14.12 -2.86
CA LYS A 125 1.17 14.68 -4.21
C LYS A 125 1.78 13.63 -5.14
N GLY A 126 1.61 13.81 -6.45
CA GLY A 126 2.20 12.93 -7.44
C GLY A 126 3.74 13.01 -7.44
N PHE A 127 4.23 14.24 -7.54
CA PHE A 127 5.65 14.60 -7.49
C PHE A 127 5.92 15.55 -6.34
N GLY A 128 7.16 15.57 -5.86
CA GLY A 128 7.66 16.60 -4.97
C GLY A 128 7.81 17.95 -5.69
N PRO A 129 8.18 19.03 -4.94
CA PRO A 129 8.45 20.33 -5.54
C PRO A 129 9.49 20.25 -6.66
N GLY A 130 9.18 20.80 -7.83
CA GLY A 130 10.06 20.76 -8.99
C GLY A 130 9.31 20.89 -10.32
N PRO A 131 9.96 20.58 -11.44
CA PRO A 131 9.39 20.82 -12.78
C PRO A 131 8.17 19.95 -13.12
N TYR A 132 7.91 18.91 -12.33
CA TYR A 132 6.81 17.97 -12.54
C TYR A 132 5.70 18.07 -11.48
N GLU A 133 5.78 19.02 -10.54
CA GLU A 133 4.87 19.10 -9.39
C GLU A 133 3.39 19.19 -9.77
N ASP A 134 3.07 19.82 -10.92
CA ASP A 134 1.72 19.95 -11.43
C ASP A 134 1.24 18.76 -12.27
N CYS A 135 2.08 17.77 -12.53
CA CYS A 135 1.71 16.60 -13.30
C CYS A 135 0.71 15.72 -12.55
N LYS A 136 -0.30 15.23 -13.27
CA LYS A 136 -1.29 14.32 -12.71
C LYS A 136 -0.69 12.92 -12.56
N VAL A 137 -0.83 12.33 -11.39
CA VAL A 137 -0.28 11.02 -11.06
C VAL A 137 -1.36 10.13 -10.46
N TYR A 138 -1.38 8.89 -10.91
CA TYR A 138 -2.13 7.77 -10.36
C TYR A 138 -1.16 6.61 -10.12
N GLU A 139 -1.62 5.53 -9.52
CA GLU A 139 -0.82 4.34 -9.16
C GLU A 139 0.24 3.96 -10.19
N ASN A 140 -0.18 3.63 -11.42
CA ASN A 140 0.75 3.13 -12.45
C ASN A 140 1.71 4.22 -12.96
N VAL A 141 1.29 5.47 -12.96
CA VAL A 141 2.16 6.61 -13.30
C VAL A 141 3.26 6.75 -12.23
N ALA A 142 2.91 6.62 -10.96
CA ALA A 142 3.87 6.64 -9.86
C ALA A 142 4.86 5.46 -9.94
N GLN A 143 4.40 4.26 -10.26
CA GLN A 143 5.27 3.10 -10.47
C GLN A 143 6.29 3.34 -11.60
N CYS A 144 5.85 3.95 -12.69
CA CYS A 144 6.75 4.30 -13.80
C CYS A 144 7.75 5.38 -13.39
N ALA A 145 7.28 6.47 -12.78
CA ALA A 145 8.10 7.63 -12.41
C ALA A 145 9.05 7.33 -11.23
N GLY A 146 8.69 6.41 -10.34
CA GLY A 146 9.48 6.03 -9.17
C GLY A 146 10.44 4.85 -9.39
N GLY A 147 10.54 4.33 -10.63
CA GLY A 147 11.51 3.30 -11.01
C GLY A 147 11.05 1.86 -10.85
N ALA A 148 9.86 1.60 -10.32
CA ALA A 148 9.36 0.22 -10.15
C ALA A 148 9.18 -0.49 -11.49
N ALA A 149 8.49 0.14 -12.44
CA ALA A 149 8.21 -0.45 -13.74
C ALA A 149 9.48 -0.72 -14.55
N SER A 150 10.50 0.15 -14.45
CA SER A 150 11.77 -0.01 -15.20
C SER A 150 12.55 -1.26 -14.77
N THR A 151 12.33 -1.73 -13.54
CA THR A 151 13.04 -2.88 -12.95
C THR A 151 12.15 -4.11 -12.76
N THR A 152 10.88 -4.05 -13.20
CA THR A 152 9.92 -5.16 -13.15
C THR A 152 9.66 -5.72 -14.55
N GLY A 153 9.70 -7.05 -14.69
CA GLY A 153 9.51 -7.77 -15.94
C GLY A 153 10.71 -8.62 -16.33
N PHE A 154 10.56 -9.37 -17.41
CA PHE A 154 11.65 -10.15 -18.01
C PHE A 154 12.52 -9.27 -18.89
N ASP A 155 13.77 -9.67 -19.09
CA ASP A 155 14.78 -8.92 -19.84
C ASP A 155 14.49 -8.82 -21.35
N ASP A 156 13.73 -9.76 -21.88
CA ASP A 156 13.28 -9.83 -23.28
C ASP A 156 11.90 -9.19 -23.52
N GLY A 157 11.26 -8.66 -22.44
CA GLY A 157 9.94 -8.06 -22.50
C GLY A 157 9.92 -6.54 -22.24
N PRO A 158 8.75 -5.89 -22.39
CA PRO A 158 8.56 -4.49 -22.00
C PRO A 158 8.63 -4.31 -20.47
N PRO A 159 8.80 -3.07 -19.98
CA PRO A 159 8.56 -2.77 -18.57
C PRO A 159 7.11 -3.09 -18.22
N ILE A 160 6.89 -3.63 -17.01
CA ILE A 160 5.56 -3.92 -16.49
C ILE A 160 5.37 -3.32 -15.09
N VAL A 161 4.13 -2.96 -14.77
CA VAL A 161 3.75 -2.53 -13.43
C VAL A 161 3.39 -3.75 -12.58
N THR A 162 3.60 -3.66 -11.26
CA THR A 162 3.11 -4.69 -10.34
C THR A 162 1.62 -4.50 -10.05
N GLY A 163 0.91 -5.60 -9.75
CA GLY A 163 -0.48 -5.55 -9.29
C GLY A 163 -0.64 -5.03 -7.86
N ALA A 164 0.44 -4.92 -7.08
CA ALA A 164 0.42 -4.29 -5.77
C ALA A 164 0.37 -2.76 -5.91
N GLN A 165 -0.48 -2.11 -5.10
CA GLN A 165 -0.70 -0.66 -5.15
C GLN A 165 0.40 0.09 -4.40
N ILE A 166 1.64 0.03 -4.91
CA ILE A 166 2.82 0.60 -4.25
C ILE A 166 2.92 2.13 -4.40
N GLY A 167 2.34 2.69 -5.47
CA GLY A 167 2.23 4.13 -5.66
C GLY A 167 1.22 4.77 -4.72
N ASP A 168 -0.01 4.28 -4.73
CA ASP A 168 -1.08 4.79 -3.88
C ASP A 168 -0.93 4.34 -2.43
N SER A 169 -1.11 3.04 -2.17
CA SER A 169 -1.11 2.51 -0.80
C SER A 169 0.28 2.63 -0.15
N GLY A 170 1.35 2.43 -0.92
CA GLY A 170 2.71 2.63 -0.44
C GLY A 170 2.96 4.06 0.04
N THR A 171 2.49 5.07 -0.71
CA THR A 171 2.58 6.47 -0.29
C THR A 171 1.67 6.78 0.89
N GLY A 172 0.46 6.21 0.92
CA GLY A 172 -0.45 6.32 2.07
C GLY A 172 0.19 5.82 3.38
N LEU A 173 0.93 4.70 3.33
CA LEU A 173 1.71 4.19 4.46
C LEU A 173 2.80 5.18 4.92
N HIS A 174 3.55 5.76 3.98
CA HIS A 174 4.58 6.76 4.31
C HIS A 174 3.96 8.01 4.95
N LEU A 175 2.81 8.48 4.42
CA LEU A 175 2.12 9.63 4.99
C LEU A 175 1.59 9.34 6.40
N ALA A 176 1.03 8.15 6.64
CA ALA A 176 0.56 7.75 7.97
C ALA A 176 1.71 7.75 8.99
N LEU A 177 2.88 7.22 8.62
CA LEU A 177 4.08 7.30 9.45
C LEU A 177 4.50 8.75 9.70
N GLY A 178 4.47 9.61 8.68
CA GLY A 178 4.76 11.04 8.79
C GLY A 178 3.82 11.74 9.76
N ILE A 179 2.52 11.45 9.71
CA ILE A 179 1.50 12.01 10.62
C ILE A 179 1.78 11.59 12.06
N VAL A 180 2.00 10.31 12.33
CA VAL A 180 2.30 9.81 13.70
C VAL A 180 3.59 10.45 14.24
N THR A 181 4.61 10.59 13.39
CA THR A 181 5.87 11.27 13.75
C THR A 181 5.64 12.75 14.08
N ALA A 182 4.82 13.46 13.29
CA ALA A 182 4.47 14.86 13.54
C ALA A 182 3.61 15.02 14.81
N LEU A 183 2.68 14.10 15.08
CA LEU A 183 1.91 14.07 16.32
C LEU A 183 2.83 13.89 17.53
N TYR A 184 3.79 12.98 17.46
CA TYR A 184 4.78 12.79 18.53
C TYR A 184 5.63 14.05 18.74
N GLN A 185 6.19 14.65 17.68
CA GLN A 185 6.96 15.90 17.78
C GLN A 185 6.11 17.03 18.40
N ARG A 186 4.84 17.11 18.05
CA ARG A 186 3.92 18.12 18.58
C ARG A 186 3.74 18.01 20.11
N THR A 187 3.92 16.83 20.72
CA THR A 187 3.88 16.69 22.19
C THR A 187 5.00 17.49 22.86
N GLN A 188 6.11 17.71 22.18
CA GLN A 188 7.26 18.45 22.68
C GLN A 188 7.24 19.94 22.28
N THR A 189 6.82 20.22 21.04
CA THR A 189 6.86 21.59 20.49
C THR A 189 5.58 22.38 20.73
N GLY A 190 4.47 21.72 20.97
CA GLY A 190 3.15 22.32 21.02
C GLY A 190 2.60 22.79 19.67
N ARG A 191 3.34 22.64 18.58
CA ARG A 191 3.04 23.21 17.26
C ARG A 191 2.80 22.14 16.21
N GLY A 192 1.88 22.43 15.27
CA GLY A 192 1.66 21.64 14.07
C GLY A 192 2.74 21.92 12.99
N GLN A 193 2.66 21.18 11.89
CA GLN A 193 3.56 21.29 10.74
C GLN A 193 2.93 20.75 9.46
N LYS A 194 3.55 21.03 8.33
CA LYS A 194 3.23 20.36 7.07
C LYS A 194 3.94 19.00 7.00
N VAL A 195 3.23 18.00 6.46
CA VAL A 195 3.77 16.67 6.13
C VAL A 195 3.46 16.41 4.66
N LEU A 196 4.45 16.21 3.84
CA LEU A 196 4.31 15.92 2.42
C LEU A 196 4.84 14.53 2.11
N ALA A 197 4.08 13.73 1.38
CA ALA A 197 4.53 12.49 0.75
C ALA A 197 4.24 12.56 -0.75
N ALA A 198 5.28 12.51 -1.58
CA ALA A 198 5.12 12.40 -3.02
C ALA A 198 5.09 10.93 -3.43
N MET A 199 4.21 10.59 -4.39
CA MET A 199 4.06 9.20 -4.86
C MET A 199 5.33 8.69 -5.54
N GLN A 200 6.01 9.53 -6.31
CA GLN A 200 7.32 9.20 -6.90
C GLN A 200 8.33 8.83 -5.83
N ASP A 201 8.43 9.63 -4.78
CA ASP A 201 9.41 9.43 -3.68
C ASP A 201 9.09 8.16 -2.89
N GLY A 202 7.80 7.91 -2.64
CA GLY A 202 7.33 6.69 -1.97
C GLY A 202 7.71 5.43 -2.75
N VAL A 203 7.44 5.41 -4.06
CA VAL A 203 7.83 4.30 -4.93
C VAL A 203 9.34 4.13 -4.99
N LEU A 204 10.10 5.22 -5.18
CA LEU A 204 11.57 5.16 -5.21
C LEU A 204 12.14 4.61 -3.90
N ASN A 205 11.58 5.00 -2.75
CA ASN A 205 11.99 4.45 -1.45
C ASN A 205 11.74 2.93 -1.37
N LEU A 206 10.64 2.44 -1.91
CA LEU A 206 10.37 0.99 -2.00
C LEU A 206 11.32 0.28 -2.97
N CYS A 207 11.78 0.98 -4.02
CA CYS A 207 12.73 0.47 -5.02
C CYS A 207 14.22 0.73 -4.65
N ARG A 208 14.55 1.22 -3.46
CA ARG A 208 15.91 1.64 -3.06
C ARG A 208 17.00 0.58 -3.27
N VAL A 209 16.63 -0.70 -3.25
CA VAL A 209 17.56 -1.81 -3.53
C VAL A 209 18.06 -1.75 -4.97
N LYS A 210 17.21 -1.37 -5.92
CA LYS A 210 17.59 -1.23 -7.33
C LYS A 210 18.47 0.02 -7.57
N LEU A 211 18.24 1.09 -6.83
CA LEU A 211 19.14 2.25 -6.84
C LEU A 211 20.53 1.91 -6.28
N ARG A 212 20.58 1.05 -5.23
CA ARG A 212 21.86 0.49 -4.76
C ARG A 212 22.56 -0.31 -5.85
N ASP A 213 21.82 -1.14 -6.58
CA ASP A 213 22.41 -1.96 -7.64
C ASP A 213 22.93 -1.08 -8.79
N GLN A 214 22.22 -0.02 -9.17
CA GLN A 214 22.71 0.95 -10.15
C GLN A 214 24.05 1.57 -9.70
N GLN A 215 24.16 2.02 -8.46
CA GLN A 215 25.41 2.59 -7.94
C GLN A 215 26.55 1.57 -7.90
N ARG A 216 26.26 0.29 -7.65
CA ARG A 216 27.27 -0.78 -7.73
C ARG A 216 27.75 -0.98 -9.17
N LEU A 217 26.82 -1.01 -10.12
CA LEU A 217 27.14 -1.14 -11.56
C LEU A 217 27.98 0.04 -12.06
N ASP A 218 27.58 1.26 -11.73
CA ASP A 218 28.32 2.49 -12.11
C ASP A 218 29.76 2.49 -11.57
N ARG A 219 29.96 1.92 -10.38
CA ARG A 219 31.28 1.88 -9.73
C ARG A 219 32.17 0.75 -10.19
N THR A 220 31.58 -0.44 -10.42
CA THR A 220 32.36 -1.66 -10.70
C THR A 220 32.43 -2.00 -12.17
N GLY A 221 31.52 -1.46 -12.99
CA GLY A 221 31.39 -1.76 -14.42
C GLY A 221 30.83 -3.15 -14.72
N VAL A 222 30.75 -4.05 -13.73
CA VAL A 222 30.28 -5.43 -13.89
C VAL A 222 29.58 -5.93 -12.65
N MET A 223 28.42 -6.56 -12.84
CA MET A 223 27.77 -7.37 -11.81
C MET A 223 27.32 -8.70 -12.43
N LYS A 224 27.77 -9.80 -11.86
CA LYS A 224 27.48 -11.15 -12.37
C LYS A 224 25.99 -11.48 -12.37
N GLU A 225 25.23 -10.85 -11.47
CA GLU A 225 23.78 -10.97 -11.36
C GLU A 225 23.03 -10.31 -12.53
N TYR A 226 23.70 -9.42 -13.24
CA TYR A 226 23.15 -8.66 -14.38
C TYR A 226 24.07 -8.77 -15.60
N PRO A 227 24.08 -9.92 -16.29
CA PRO A 227 24.98 -10.14 -17.44
C PRO A 227 24.69 -9.21 -18.62
N GLN A 228 23.53 -8.57 -18.65
CA GLN A 228 23.15 -7.58 -19.68
C GLN A 228 23.80 -6.22 -19.45
N TYR A 229 24.42 -5.97 -18.29
CA TYR A 229 25.14 -4.74 -17.98
C TYR A 229 26.64 -4.91 -18.24
N PRO A 230 27.38 -3.89 -18.68
CA PRO A 230 26.91 -2.69 -19.37
C PRO A 230 26.69 -2.96 -20.87
N ASN A 231 26.03 -2.04 -21.57
CA ASN A 231 25.89 -2.06 -23.03
C ASN A 231 25.15 -3.28 -23.63
N GLY A 232 24.39 -4.02 -22.80
CA GLY A 232 23.41 -4.99 -23.28
C GLY A 232 22.10 -4.31 -23.71
N THR A 233 21.00 -5.04 -23.67
CA THR A 233 19.66 -4.53 -24.03
C THR A 233 19.24 -3.29 -23.25
N PHE A 234 19.76 -3.12 -22.03
CA PHE A 234 19.45 -2.02 -21.11
C PHE A 234 20.51 -0.91 -21.08
N GLY A 235 21.55 -0.99 -21.93
CA GLY A 235 22.65 -0.03 -21.91
C GLY A 235 23.37 -0.01 -20.56
N GLU A 236 23.39 1.15 -19.90
CA GLU A 236 24.04 1.36 -18.59
C GLU A 236 23.06 1.30 -17.40
N ALA A 237 21.78 1.01 -17.64
CA ALA A 237 20.77 0.94 -16.58
C ALA A 237 20.67 -0.47 -15.98
N VAL A 238 20.28 -0.57 -14.70
CA VAL A 238 19.94 -1.83 -14.05
C VAL A 238 18.83 -2.53 -14.83
N PRO A 239 19.07 -3.76 -15.35
CA PRO A 239 18.07 -4.46 -16.14
C PRO A 239 16.91 -5.01 -15.29
N ARG A 240 15.81 -5.33 -15.95
CA ARG A 240 14.79 -6.23 -15.43
C ARG A 240 15.39 -7.64 -15.31
N ALA A 241 15.10 -8.29 -14.20
CA ALA A 241 15.69 -9.60 -13.87
C ALA A 241 14.62 -10.72 -13.76
N GLY A 242 13.41 -10.47 -14.22
CA GLY A 242 12.30 -11.44 -14.11
C GLY A 242 12.05 -11.84 -12.67
N ASN A 243 12.09 -13.13 -12.40
CA ASN A 243 11.89 -13.69 -11.08
C ASN A 243 13.18 -13.81 -10.25
N ALA A 244 14.33 -13.36 -10.77
CA ALA A 244 15.58 -13.40 -10.03
C ALA A 244 15.56 -12.40 -8.87
N SER A 245 16.02 -12.85 -7.70
CA SER A 245 16.20 -11.98 -6.55
C SER A 245 17.33 -10.98 -6.78
N GLY A 246 17.06 -9.69 -6.65
CA GLY A 246 18.10 -8.65 -6.68
C GLY A 246 19.00 -8.58 -5.44
N GLY A 247 18.87 -9.54 -4.51
CA GLY A 247 19.58 -9.56 -3.23
C GLY A 247 20.86 -10.41 -3.21
N GLY A 248 21.34 -10.92 -4.35
CA GLY A 248 22.48 -11.82 -4.43
C GLY A 248 22.19 -13.26 -3.98
N GLN A 249 20.93 -13.59 -3.72
CA GLN A 249 20.49 -14.95 -3.44
C GLN A 249 19.78 -15.51 -4.66
N PRO A 250 20.27 -16.61 -5.26
CA PRO A 250 19.62 -17.21 -6.42
C PRO A 250 18.21 -17.68 -6.06
N GLY A 251 17.19 -17.13 -6.70
CA GLY A 251 15.79 -17.49 -6.51
C GLY A 251 15.05 -17.45 -7.83
N TRP A 252 14.03 -18.29 -7.95
CA TRP A 252 13.20 -18.36 -9.14
C TRP A 252 11.79 -18.87 -8.81
N ILE A 253 10.83 -18.57 -9.68
CA ILE A 253 9.48 -19.17 -9.66
C ILE A 253 9.53 -20.45 -10.49
N LEU A 254 9.08 -21.56 -9.91
CA LEU A 254 9.11 -22.89 -10.49
C LEU A 254 7.70 -23.45 -10.61
N LYS A 255 7.44 -24.17 -11.70
CA LYS A 255 6.20 -24.89 -11.94
C LYS A 255 6.02 -26.01 -10.92
N CYS A 256 4.78 -26.20 -10.47
CA CYS A 256 4.36 -27.33 -9.66
C CYS A 256 3.33 -28.18 -10.44
N LYS A 257 3.01 -29.38 -9.93
CA LYS A 257 1.99 -30.25 -10.49
C LYS A 257 0.66 -29.48 -10.65
N GLY A 258 0.06 -29.55 -11.80
CA GLY A 258 -1.18 -28.87 -12.16
C GLY A 258 -1.01 -27.52 -12.86
N TRP A 259 0.22 -27.08 -13.13
CA TRP A 259 0.52 -25.79 -13.76
C TRP A 259 -0.12 -25.61 -15.15
N GLU A 260 -0.47 -26.70 -15.83
CA GLU A 260 -1.12 -26.69 -17.14
C GLU A 260 -2.58 -26.15 -17.06
N THR A 261 -3.20 -26.26 -15.90
CA THR A 261 -4.62 -25.90 -15.69
C THR A 261 -4.83 -24.86 -14.62
N ASP A 262 -3.91 -24.73 -13.65
CA ASP A 262 -3.92 -23.69 -12.62
C ASP A 262 -2.79 -22.70 -12.86
N PRO A 263 -3.09 -21.44 -13.24
CA PRO A 263 -2.09 -20.40 -13.48
C PRO A 263 -1.29 -20.01 -12.23
N ASN A 264 -1.68 -20.47 -11.04
CA ASN A 264 -1.01 -20.22 -9.75
C ASN A 264 -0.35 -21.48 -9.17
N ALA A 265 -0.29 -22.60 -9.92
CA ALA A 265 0.41 -23.81 -9.48
C ALA A 265 1.93 -23.67 -9.62
N TYR A 266 2.50 -22.71 -8.86
CA TYR A 266 3.91 -22.34 -8.84
C TYR A 266 4.39 -22.15 -7.40
N ILE A 267 5.72 -22.27 -7.22
CA ILE A 267 6.39 -21.99 -5.96
C ILE A 267 7.61 -21.09 -6.20
N TYR A 268 7.81 -20.09 -5.35
CA TYR A 268 9.07 -19.35 -5.31
C TYR A 268 10.09 -20.14 -4.49
N PHE A 269 11.28 -20.32 -5.01
CA PHE A 269 12.34 -21.13 -4.42
C PHE A 269 13.64 -20.33 -4.34
N ILE A 270 14.37 -20.43 -3.23
CA ILE A 270 15.66 -19.75 -3.04
C ILE A 270 16.77 -20.78 -2.79
N ALA A 271 17.76 -20.82 -3.69
CA ALA A 271 18.91 -21.71 -3.62
C ALA A 271 20.07 -21.07 -2.82
N GLN A 272 19.90 -20.90 -1.50
CA GLN A 272 20.92 -20.30 -0.64
C GLN A 272 22.10 -21.27 -0.43
N ALA A 273 23.32 -20.71 -0.32
CA ALA A 273 24.53 -21.49 -0.08
C ALA A 273 24.46 -22.37 1.19
N PRO A 274 23.95 -21.91 2.35
CA PRO A 274 23.88 -22.73 3.57
C PRO A 274 22.99 -23.97 3.45
N VAL A 275 21.99 -23.96 2.57
CA VAL A 275 21.05 -25.07 2.38
C VAL A 275 21.33 -25.89 1.13
N TRP A 276 22.44 -25.64 0.42
CA TRP A 276 22.75 -26.29 -0.85
C TRP A 276 22.76 -27.81 -0.77
N ALA A 277 23.42 -28.36 0.22
CA ALA A 277 23.46 -29.82 0.40
C ALA A 277 22.09 -30.44 0.66
N LYS A 278 21.23 -29.72 1.40
CA LYS A 278 19.83 -30.11 1.64
C LYS A 278 19.02 -30.09 0.33
N ILE A 279 19.23 -29.07 -0.51
CA ILE A 279 18.60 -28.97 -1.83
C ILE A 279 19.01 -30.18 -2.68
N CYS A 280 20.31 -30.48 -2.78
CA CYS A 280 20.81 -31.61 -3.55
C CYS A 280 20.19 -32.93 -3.09
N ASN A 281 20.09 -33.16 -1.78
CA ASN A 281 19.45 -34.34 -1.21
C ASN A 281 17.96 -34.40 -1.62
N VAL A 282 17.20 -33.32 -1.45
CA VAL A 282 15.75 -33.29 -1.76
C VAL A 282 15.47 -33.62 -3.23
N ILE A 283 16.32 -33.13 -4.15
CA ILE A 283 16.11 -33.35 -5.59
C ILE A 283 16.85 -34.59 -6.13
N GLY A 284 17.56 -35.36 -5.26
CA GLY A 284 18.32 -36.57 -5.64
C GLY A 284 19.53 -36.23 -6.50
N LYS A 285 20.27 -35.21 -6.15
CA LYS A 285 21.49 -34.72 -6.81
C LYS A 285 22.64 -34.54 -5.81
N GLU A 286 22.83 -35.51 -4.90
CA GLU A 286 23.83 -35.44 -3.84
C GLU A 286 25.25 -35.26 -4.40
N GLU A 287 25.52 -35.78 -5.59
CA GLU A 287 26.79 -35.63 -6.31
C GLU A 287 27.16 -34.15 -6.55
N TRP A 288 26.22 -33.26 -6.67
CA TRP A 288 26.45 -31.82 -6.86
C TRP A 288 27.13 -31.15 -5.66
N THR A 289 27.12 -31.79 -4.51
CA THR A 289 27.78 -31.24 -3.31
C THR A 289 29.31 -31.29 -3.41
N THR A 290 29.84 -32.22 -4.18
CA THR A 290 31.29 -32.45 -4.36
C THR A 290 31.78 -32.16 -5.78
N ASP A 291 30.88 -32.06 -6.76
CA ASP A 291 31.20 -31.74 -8.13
C ASP A 291 31.76 -30.31 -8.23
N PRO A 292 32.97 -30.09 -8.77
CA PRO A 292 33.56 -28.76 -8.92
C PRO A 292 32.68 -27.73 -9.65
N ASP A 293 31.80 -28.20 -10.52
CA ASP A 293 30.87 -27.35 -11.26
C ASP A 293 29.68 -26.84 -10.44
N TYR A 294 29.39 -27.47 -9.28
CA TYR A 294 28.22 -27.14 -8.45
C TYR A 294 28.56 -26.91 -6.98
N ALA A 295 29.72 -27.33 -6.50
CA ALA A 295 30.06 -27.29 -5.07
C ALA A 295 30.11 -25.88 -4.47
N THR A 296 30.50 -24.87 -5.24
CA THR A 296 30.65 -23.50 -4.75
C THR A 296 29.59 -22.53 -5.34
N PRO A 297 29.21 -21.45 -4.63
CA PRO A 297 28.32 -20.45 -5.19
C PRO A 297 28.82 -19.85 -6.52
N ALA A 298 30.12 -19.63 -6.64
CA ALA A 298 30.71 -19.05 -7.85
C ALA A 298 30.61 -20.00 -9.04
N ALA A 299 30.80 -21.32 -8.82
CA ALA A 299 30.66 -22.34 -9.85
C ALA A 299 29.21 -22.51 -10.32
N ARG A 300 28.26 -22.37 -9.39
CA ARG A 300 26.82 -22.47 -9.70
C ARG A 300 26.28 -21.30 -10.51
N LEU A 301 26.83 -20.10 -10.35
CA LEU A 301 26.29 -18.87 -10.94
C LEU A 301 26.05 -18.98 -12.46
N PRO A 302 26.98 -19.43 -13.30
CA PRO A 302 26.74 -19.59 -14.73
C PRO A 302 25.80 -20.77 -15.08
N ARG A 303 25.48 -21.64 -14.10
CA ARG A 303 24.66 -22.84 -14.29
C ARG A 303 23.25 -22.72 -13.66
N LEU A 304 22.90 -21.57 -13.11
CA LEU A 304 21.63 -21.37 -12.38
C LEU A 304 20.41 -21.80 -13.19
N LYS A 305 20.38 -21.52 -14.49
CA LYS A 305 19.28 -21.93 -15.37
C LYS A 305 19.09 -23.45 -15.39
N GLY A 306 20.18 -24.20 -15.50
CA GLY A 306 20.15 -25.68 -15.46
C GLY A 306 19.77 -26.21 -14.09
N ILE A 307 20.31 -25.60 -13.02
CA ILE A 307 19.98 -25.96 -11.64
C ILE A 307 18.48 -25.77 -11.38
N PHE A 308 17.92 -24.61 -11.73
CA PHE A 308 16.49 -24.38 -11.55
C PHE A 308 15.62 -25.29 -12.42
N ALA A 309 16.08 -25.68 -13.62
CA ALA A 309 15.37 -26.65 -14.44
C ALA A 309 15.30 -28.05 -13.79
N GLU A 310 16.36 -28.50 -13.11
CA GLU A 310 16.33 -29.76 -12.35
C GLU A 310 15.42 -29.67 -11.13
N ILE A 311 15.48 -28.56 -10.38
CA ILE A 311 14.58 -28.32 -9.24
C ILE A 311 13.13 -28.29 -9.73
N GLU A 312 12.85 -27.65 -10.88
CA GLU A 312 11.51 -27.60 -11.47
C GLU A 312 10.97 -28.98 -11.84
N ARG A 313 11.81 -29.90 -12.35
CA ARG A 313 11.40 -31.29 -12.60
C ARG A 313 10.92 -31.96 -11.32
N TRP A 314 11.58 -31.68 -10.18
CA TRP A 314 11.17 -32.19 -8.89
C TRP A 314 9.87 -31.54 -8.41
N THR A 315 9.71 -30.22 -8.51
CA THR A 315 8.48 -29.50 -8.11
C THR A 315 7.27 -29.87 -8.96
N MET A 316 7.44 -30.10 -10.27
CA MET A 316 6.36 -30.52 -11.18
C MET A 316 5.73 -31.89 -10.82
N THR A 317 6.39 -32.70 -10.02
CA THR A 317 5.80 -33.97 -9.54
C THR A 317 4.95 -33.78 -8.28
N ARG A 318 4.84 -32.59 -7.74
CA ARG A 318 4.19 -32.24 -6.47
C ARG A 318 3.34 -31.00 -6.62
N THR A 319 2.25 -30.91 -5.87
CA THR A 319 1.51 -29.65 -5.71
C THR A 319 2.41 -28.61 -5.02
N LYS A 320 2.10 -27.33 -5.18
CA LYS A 320 2.84 -26.23 -4.52
C LYS A 320 2.86 -26.36 -2.99
N PHE A 321 1.81 -26.93 -2.40
CA PHE A 321 1.72 -27.16 -0.95
C PHE A 321 2.54 -28.37 -0.49
N GLU A 322 2.51 -29.49 -1.22
CA GLU A 322 3.39 -30.66 -0.95
C GLU A 322 4.86 -30.28 -1.08
N ALA A 323 5.21 -29.52 -2.13
CA ALA A 323 6.58 -29.03 -2.31
C ALA A 323 7.00 -28.12 -1.15
N MET A 324 6.16 -27.15 -0.74
CA MET A 324 6.42 -26.26 0.39
C MET A 324 6.62 -27.04 1.68
N GLN A 325 5.77 -28.02 1.97
CA GLN A 325 5.88 -28.84 3.19
C GLN A 325 7.25 -29.55 3.25
N ILE A 326 7.63 -30.26 2.17
CA ILE A 326 8.91 -30.97 2.12
C ILE A 326 10.09 -30.00 2.25
N LEU A 327 10.07 -28.88 1.52
CA LEU A 327 11.16 -27.90 1.55
C LEU A 327 11.34 -27.28 2.94
N ASN A 328 10.24 -27.01 3.65
CA ASN A 328 10.29 -26.49 5.02
C ASN A 328 10.85 -27.51 6.03
N GLU A 329 10.62 -28.81 5.86
CA GLU A 329 11.24 -29.86 6.69
C GLU A 329 12.78 -29.86 6.61
N TYR A 330 13.31 -29.33 5.50
CA TYR A 330 14.76 -29.18 5.28
C TYR A 330 15.26 -27.73 5.50
N ASP A 331 14.45 -26.83 6.05
CA ASP A 331 14.74 -25.39 6.21
C ASP A 331 15.12 -24.69 4.90
N ILE A 332 14.58 -25.13 3.78
CA ILE A 332 14.81 -24.51 2.46
C ILE A 332 13.79 -23.41 2.24
N PRO A 333 14.21 -22.12 2.07
CA PRO A 333 13.28 -21.02 1.89
C PRO A 333 12.47 -21.14 0.60
N CYS A 334 11.16 -21.15 0.73
CA CYS A 334 10.22 -21.23 -0.41
C CYS A 334 8.87 -20.60 -0.03
N GLY A 335 8.06 -20.32 -1.05
CA GLY A 335 6.69 -19.82 -0.86
C GLY A 335 5.79 -20.17 -2.05
N PRO A 336 4.62 -20.78 -1.81
CA PRO A 336 3.66 -21.07 -2.87
C PRO A 336 3.08 -19.76 -3.43
N ILE A 337 2.78 -19.74 -4.72
CA ILE A 337 2.04 -18.63 -5.32
C ILE A 337 0.56 -18.81 -5.00
N LEU A 338 0.05 -17.99 -4.09
CA LEU A 338 -1.35 -18.03 -3.67
C LEU A 338 -2.20 -17.06 -4.49
N SER A 339 -3.31 -17.56 -4.99
CA SER A 339 -4.34 -16.72 -5.60
C SER A 339 -5.09 -15.91 -4.54
N MET A 340 -5.77 -14.82 -4.95
CA MET A 340 -6.63 -14.04 -4.05
C MET A 340 -7.76 -14.90 -3.45
N LYS A 341 -8.24 -15.92 -4.18
CA LYS A 341 -9.23 -16.89 -3.69
C LYS A 341 -8.66 -17.73 -2.54
N GLU A 342 -7.48 -18.32 -2.72
CA GLU A 342 -6.81 -19.09 -1.67
C GLU A 342 -6.52 -18.24 -0.43
N LEU A 343 -6.06 -16.99 -0.62
CA LEU A 343 -5.84 -16.05 0.49
C LEU A 343 -7.14 -15.72 1.23
N ALA A 344 -8.24 -15.49 0.51
CA ALA A 344 -9.54 -15.21 1.12
C ALA A 344 -10.09 -16.38 1.95
N GLU A 345 -9.74 -17.60 1.57
CA GLU A 345 -10.16 -18.85 2.24
C GLU A 345 -9.18 -19.32 3.33
N GLU A 346 -7.98 -18.70 3.43
CA GLU A 346 -6.90 -19.13 4.33
C GLU A 346 -7.28 -18.95 5.82
N PRO A 347 -7.39 -20.05 6.61
CA PRO A 347 -7.86 -19.97 7.98
C PRO A 347 -6.95 -19.18 8.91
N SER A 348 -5.64 -19.20 8.68
CA SER A 348 -4.66 -18.48 9.50
C SER A 348 -4.82 -16.96 9.37
N LEU A 349 -5.13 -16.47 8.17
CA LEU A 349 -5.39 -15.05 7.91
C LEU A 349 -6.70 -14.58 8.55
N ARG A 350 -7.71 -15.44 8.60
CA ARG A 350 -8.97 -15.17 9.32
C ARG A 350 -8.74 -15.15 10.84
N LYS A 351 -8.01 -16.13 11.36
CA LYS A 351 -7.68 -16.21 12.80
C LYS A 351 -6.90 -14.99 13.28
N THR A 352 -5.99 -14.45 12.48
CA THR A 352 -5.20 -13.27 12.83
C THR A 352 -5.94 -11.96 12.54
N GLY A 353 -7.15 -11.99 11.97
CA GLY A 353 -7.87 -10.80 11.56
C GLY A 353 -7.18 -10.02 10.43
N THR A 354 -6.39 -10.71 9.61
CA THR A 354 -5.82 -10.14 8.37
C THR A 354 -6.86 -10.16 7.25
N ILE A 355 -7.70 -11.20 7.20
CA ILE A 355 -8.94 -11.24 6.43
C ILE A 355 -10.10 -11.21 7.42
N VAL A 356 -11.03 -10.27 7.23
CA VAL A 356 -12.22 -10.10 8.07
C VAL A 356 -13.49 -10.06 7.22
N GLU A 357 -14.59 -10.54 7.77
CA GLU A 357 -15.92 -10.37 7.20
C GLU A 357 -16.56 -9.14 7.88
N VAL A 358 -17.09 -8.24 7.09
CA VAL A 358 -17.79 -7.03 7.55
C VAL A 358 -19.21 -7.04 7.03
N ASP A 359 -20.16 -6.69 7.88
CA ASP A 359 -21.56 -6.51 7.53
C ASP A 359 -21.86 -5.03 7.24
N HIS A 360 -22.45 -4.77 6.06
CA HIS A 360 -22.78 -3.42 5.61
C HIS A 360 -24.27 -3.30 5.35
N PRO A 361 -24.96 -2.25 5.83
CA PRO A 361 -26.43 -2.18 5.85
C PRO A 361 -27.09 -2.24 4.48
N VAL A 362 -26.40 -1.83 3.42
CA VAL A 362 -26.96 -1.84 2.05
C VAL A 362 -26.38 -2.97 1.21
N ARG A 363 -25.07 -3.21 1.33
CA ARG A 363 -24.36 -4.20 0.53
C ARG A 363 -24.45 -5.64 1.09
N GLY A 364 -24.73 -5.79 2.38
CA GLY A 364 -24.60 -7.06 3.09
C GLY A 364 -23.15 -7.42 3.41
N LYS A 365 -22.89 -8.69 3.68
CA LYS A 365 -21.59 -9.19 4.11
C LYS A 365 -20.57 -9.21 2.97
N TYR A 366 -19.34 -8.80 3.26
CA TYR A 366 -18.21 -8.87 2.34
C TYR A 366 -16.90 -9.15 3.09
N LEU A 367 -15.92 -9.69 2.38
CA LEU A 367 -14.57 -9.88 2.90
C LEU A 367 -13.69 -8.65 2.60
N THR A 368 -12.86 -8.30 3.56
CA THR A 368 -11.87 -7.24 3.41
C THR A 368 -10.58 -7.57 4.14
N VAL A 369 -9.53 -6.81 3.88
CA VAL A 369 -8.29 -6.88 4.64
C VAL A 369 -8.45 -6.09 5.95
N GLY A 370 -7.95 -6.66 7.04
CA GLY A 370 -7.83 -5.97 8.33
C GLY A 370 -6.47 -5.29 8.50
N ASN A 371 -6.28 -4.64 9.64
CA ASN A 371 -5.00 -3.99 9.94
C ASN A 371 -3.86 -5.03 10.02
N PRO A 372 -2.82 -4.92 9.18
CA PRO A 372 -1.69 -5.85 9.23
C PRO A 372 -0.78 -5.64 10.45
N ILE A 373 -0.83 -4.48 11.10
CA ILE A 373 -0.04 -4.14 12.27
C ILE A 373 -0.82 -4.54 13.53
N LYS A 374 -0.26 -5.45 14.31
CA LYS A 374 -0.88 -5.96 15.55
C LYS A 374 -0.15 -5.39 16.76
N LEU A 375 -0.82 -4.56 17.56
CA LEU A 375 -0.30 -4.06 18.83
C LEU A 375 -0.85 -4.92 19.96
N SER A 376 0.00 -5.33 20.91
CA SER A 376 -0.40 -6.19 22.05
C SER A 376 -1.46 -5.54 22.94
N ASP A 377 -1.33 -4.22 23.16
CA ASP A 377 -2.15 -3.47 24.12
C ASP A 377 -3.15 -2.50 23.44
N SER A 378 -3.22 -2.50 22.11
CA SER A 378 -4.13 -1.68 21.33
C SER A 378 -4.66 -2.48 20.13
N GLN A 379 -5.54 -3.43 20.44
CA GLN A 379 -6.16 -4.26 19.40
C GLN A 379 -7.07 -3.43 18.51
N THR A 380 -6.99 -3.67 17.22
CA THR A 380 -7.80 -2.99 16.21
C THR A 380 -9.02 -3.83 15.82
N GLU A 381 -10.16 -3.16 15.68
CA GLU A 381 -11.39 -3.74 15.15
C GLU A 381 -11.70 -3.10 13.82
N VAL A 382 -12.04 -3.90 12.81
CA VAL A 382 -12.48 -3.38 11.51
C VAL A 382 -13.99 -3.23 11.55
N LYS A 383 -14.45 -1.97 11.54
CA LYS A 383 -15.85 -1.59 11.40
C LYS A 383 -16.15 -1.30 9.93
N ARG A 384 -17.43 -1.37 9.55
CA ARG A 384 -17.84 -1.00 8.20
C ARG A 384 -17.44 0.43 7.80
N SER A 385 -17.43 0.71 6.52
CA SER A 385 -17.37 2.07 6.00
C SER A 385 -18.71 2.81 6.27
N PRO A 386 -18.69 4.15 6.38
CA PRO A 386 -19.91 4.93 6.55
C PRO A 386 -20.70 5.05 5.24
N LEU A 387 -22.03 5.19 5.34
CA LEU A 387 -22.85 5.70 4.26
C LEU A 387 -22.54 7.18 4.02
N LEU A 388 -22.87 7.70 2.82
CA LEU A 388 -22.64 9.11 2.48
C LEU A 388 -23.39 10.03 3.43
N GLY A 389 -22.65 10.91 4.10
CA GLY A 389 -23.19 11.89 5.04
C GLY A 389 -23.81 11.32 6.31
N GLU A 390 -23.62 10.04 6.58
CA GLU A 390 -24.25 9.34 7.71
C GLU A 390 -24.06 10.03 9.07
N HIS A 391 -22.94 10.71 9.25
CA HIS A 391 -22.59 11.33 10.54
C HIS A 391 -22.64 12.85 10.50
N THR A 392 -23.26 13.45 9.48
CA THR A 392 -23.30 14.90 9.32
C THR A 392 -23.94 15.59 10.52
N ASP A 393 -25.12 15.15 10.96
CA ASP A 393 -25.83 15.77 12.08
C ASP A 393 -25.10 15.57 13.40
N GLU A 394 -24.53 14.38 13.62
CA GLU A 394 -23.75 14.06 14.80
C GLU A 394 -22.53 15.00 14.94
N VAL A 395 -21.77 15.16 13.85
CA VAL A 395 -20.57 16.01 13.84
C VAL A 395 -20.94 17.49 13.99
N MET A 396 -22.05 17.94 13.37
CA MET A 396 -22.53 19.32 13.57
C MET A 396 -22.92 19.56 15.03
N ALA A 397 -23.62 18.62 15.67
CA ALA A 397 -23.96 18.72 17.09
C ALA A 397 -22.70 18.77 17.98
N GLU A 398 -21.66 17.99 17.69
CA GLU A 398 -20.35 18.04 18.38
C GLU A 398 -19.65 19.41 18.23
N LEU A 399 -19.89 20.13 17.13
CA LEU A 399 -19.42 21.50 16.92
C LEU A 399 -20.26 22.55 17.67
N GLY A 400 -21.40 22.15 18.25
CA GLY A 400 -22.28 23.01 19.05
C GLY A 400 -23.46 23.62 18.26
N TYR A 401 -23.74 23.16 17.03
CA TYR A 401 -24.92 23.58 16.27
C TYR A 401 -26.18 22.96 16.85
N SER A 402 -27.24 23.78 17.01
CA SER A 402 -28.56 23.29 17.40
C SER A 402 -29.24 22.53 16.21
N PRO A 403 -30.26 21.68 16.48
CA PRO A 403 -31.04 21.05 15.41
C PRO A 403 -31.63 22.05 14.40
N GLU A 404 -32.05 23.24 14.86
CA GLU A 404 -32.57 24.30 13.98
C GLU A 404 -31.46 24.87 13.07
N GLN A 405 -30.26 25.07 13.61
CA GLN A 405 -29.10 25.54 12.85
C GLN A 405 -28.66 24.49 11.83
N ILE A 406 -28.63 23.20 12.20
CA ILE A 406 -28.33 22.10 11.29
C ILE A 406 -29.34 22.05 10.12
N GLY A 407 -30.65 22.22 10.45
CA GLY A 407 -31.71 22.33 9.43
C GLY A 407 -31.51 23.52 8.50
N ALA A 408 -31.11 24.69 9.02
CA ALA A 408 -30.80 25.86 8.20
C ALA A 408 -29.59 25.64 7.28
N LEU A 409 -28.50 25.07 7.77
CA LEU A 409 -27.31 24.72 6.96
C LEU A 409 -27.68 23.76 5.80
N ARG A 410 -28.54 22.78 6.08
CA ARG A 410 -29.04 21.84 5.07
C ARG A 410 -29.92 22.55 4.03
N ALA A 411 -30.83 23.41 4.47
CA ALA A 411 -31.68 24.19 3.57
C ALA A 411 -30.88 25.15 2.70
N ALA A 412 -29.75 25.68 3.20
CA ALA A 412 -28.82 26.50 2.45
C ALA A 412 -27.89 25.72 1.51
N GLY A 413 -27.94 24.37 1.54
CA GLY A 413 -27.05 23.51 0.75
C GLY A 413 -25.58 23.55 1.23
N ALA A 414 -25.32 23.88 2.48
CA ALA A 414 -24.01 23.93 3.08
C ALA A 414 -23.53 22.54 3.55
N ILE A 415 -24.48 21.67 3.97
CA ILE A 415 -24.25 20.31 4.43
C ILE A 415 -25.22 19.33 3.82
#